data_ebc26a1e6970b2d2ee5cf6c408c7167a
#
_entry.id   ebc26a1e6970b2d2ee5cf6c408c7167a
#
_cell.length_a   1.000
_cell.length_b   1.000
_cell.length_c   1.000
_cell.angle_alpha   90.00
_cell.angle_beta   90.00
_cell.angle_gamma   90.00
#
_symmetry.space_group_name_H-M   'P 1'
#
loop_
_entity.id
_entity.type
_entity.pdbx_description
1 polymer ?
#
loop_
_entity_poly.entity_id
_entity_poly.type
_entity_poly.pdbx_seq_one_letter_code
_entity_poly.pdbx_strand_id
1 'polypeptide(L)'
;MQIMTYARRIFAYFLGSLAFNVPRAQDAAAGTTTAEAAVAMTVQKGKLVKAYYVPAGAVTAHDTNYATITISRYTAAGGSKTTVASITTKITGGSGNWTAFVPVEITLATDTALEAGACLTYEIAKAASGVQLPAGSLVLITSDAR
;
A
#
# COMPACT_ATOMS: atom_id res chain seq x y z
N MET A 1 7.02 -15.05 -34.79
CA MET A 1 7.57 -15.03 -33.42
C MET A 1 7.62 -13.64 -32.78
N GLN A 2 7.70 -12.54 -33.51
CA GLN A 2 7.70 -11.17 -32.96
C GLN A 2 6.31 -10.67 -32.49
N ILE A 3 5.23 -11.11 -33.07
CA ILE A 3 3.85 -10.65 -32.75
C ILE A 3 3.41 -11.09 -31.37
N MET A 4 3.80 -12.29 -30.90
CA MET A 4 3.50 -12.75 -29.54
C MET A 4 4.23 -11.96 -28.45
N THR A 5 5.41 -11.43 -28.73
CA THR A 5 6.19 -10.63 -27.79
C THR A 5 5.56 -9.24 -27.58
N TYR A 6 4.97 -8.66 -28.62
CA TYR A 6 4.25 -7.38 -28.53
C TYR A 6 2.93 -7.50 -27.77
N ALA A 7 2.15 -8.54 -28.02
CA ALA A 7 0.91 -8.80 -27.31
C ALA A 7 1.14 -9.02 -25.78
N ARG A 8 2.20 -9.75 -25.41
CA ARG A 8 2.60 -9.91 -24.00
C ARG A 8 3.04 -8.58 -23.36
N ARG A 9 3.72 -7.70 -24.10
CA ARG A 9 4.11 -6.38 -23.59
C ARG A 9 2.93 -5.45 -23.37
N ILE A 10 1.97 -5.45 -24.27
CA ILE A 10 0.74 -4.63 -24.13
C ILE A 10 -0.09 -5.13 -22.96
N PHE A 11 -0.23 -6.45 -22.76
CA PHE A 11 -0.95 -7.02 -21.62
C PHE A 11 -0.25 -6.72 -20.27
N ALA A 12 1.08 -6.75 -20.22
CA ALA A 12 1.85 -6.41 -19.03
C ALA A 12 1.71 -4.93 -18.65
N TYR A 13 1.58 -4.03 -19.62
CA TYR A 13 1.32 -2.59 -19.37
C TYR A 13 -0.09 -2.34 -18.83
N PHE A 14 -1.08 -3.15 -19.18
CA PHE A 14 -2.47 -3.02 -18.69
C PHE A 14 -2.68 -3.66 -17.31
N LEU A 15 -1.87 -4.63 -16.91
CA LEU A 15 -1.95 -5.31 -15.61
C LEU A 15 -1.02 -4.72 -14.54
N GLY A 16 -0.21 -3.73 -14.89
CA GLY A 16 0.82 -3.17 -14.01
C GLY A 16 0.33 -2.20 -12.93
N SER A 17 -0.95 -1.81 -12.93
CA SER A 17 -1.51 -0.89 -11.94
C SER A 17 -2.83 -1.42 -11.40
N LEU A 18 -2.83 -1.85 -10.15
CA LEU A 18 -4.04 -2.24 -9.44
C LEU A 18 -4.42 -1.12 -8.47
N ALA A 19 -5.57 -0.49 -8.69
CA ALA A 19 -6.15 0.46 -7.76
C ALA A 19 -7.18 -0.25 -6.88
N PHE A 20 -6.99 -0.14 -5.56
CA PHE A 20 -7.92 -0.70 -4.58
C PHE A 20 -8.58 0.42 -3.80
N ASN A 21 -9.90 0.38 -3.68
CA ASN A 21 -10.61 1.20 -2.72
C ASN A 21 -10.47 0.58 -1.34
N VAL A 22 -9.85 1.31 -0.42
CA VAL A 22 -9.86 0.99 1.00
C VAL A 22 -10.95 1.85 1.66
N PRO A 23 -12.17 1.32 1.80
CA PRO A 23 -13.34 2.13 2.19
C PRO A 23 -13.43 2.28 3.70
N ARG A 24 -12.39 2.78 4.39
CA ARG A 24 -12.49 2.98 5.83
C ARG A 24 -11.86 4.29 6.29
N ALA A 25 -12.73 5.19 6.75
CA ALA A 25 -12.34 6.10 7.80
C ALA A 25 -12.04 5.27 9.05
N GLN A 26 -10.89 5.46 9.68
CA GLN A 26 -10.53 4.77 10.91
C GLN A 26 -10.95 5.62 12.10
N ASP A 27 -11.56 4.99 13.08
CA ASP A 27 -11.81 5.64 14.35
C ASP A 27 -10.50 6.03 15.02
N ALA A 28 -10.49 7.17 15.69
CA ALA A 28 -9.34 7.70 16.40
C ALA A 28 -9.08 6.98 17.74
N ALA A 29 -9.29 5.69 17.81
CA ALA A 29 -9.00 4.91 19.02
C ALA A 29 -7.49 4.87 19.31
N ALA A 30 -7.13 5.16 20.54
CA ALA A 30 -5.73 5.21 20.97
C ALA A 30 -5.02 3.86 20.76
N GLY A 31 -3.78 3.89 20.24
CA GLY A 31 -2.85 2.77 20.22
C GLY A 31 -3.31 1.49 19.51
N THR A 32 -4.43 1.53 18.80
CA THR A 32 -5.02 0.32 18.24
C THR A 32 -4.54 0.08 16.81
N THR A 33 -3.97 -1.07 16.56
CA THR A 33 -3.80 -1.59 15.21
C THR A 33 -5.18 -1.91 14.64
N THR A 34 -5.49 -1.35 13.51
CA THR A 34 -6.73 -1.68 12.81
C THR A 34 -6.58 -2.99 12.06
N ALA A 35 -7.70 -3.60 11.75
CA ALA A 35 -7.70 -4.88 11.07
C ALA A 35 -6.87 -4.83 9.77
N GLU A 36 -6.00 -5.78 9.62
CA GLU A 36 -5.31 -6.04 8.37
C GLU A 36 -6.31 -6.63 7.36
N ALA A 37 -6.30 -6.12 6.14
CA ALA A 37 -7.17 -6.59 5.08
C ALA A 37 -6.36 -6.99 3.84
N ALA A 38 -6.73 -8.11 3.23
CA ALA A 38 -6.20 -8.48 1.92
C ALA A 38 -6.71 -7.51 0.86
N VAL A 39 -5.81 -7.01 0.02
CA VAL A 39 -6.13 -6.04 -1.02
C VAL A 39 -5.85 -6.55 -2.43
N ALA A 40 -4.92 -7.48 -2.58
CA ALA A 40 -4.58 -8.07 -3.86
C ALA A 40 -3.93 -9.45 -3.71
N MET A 41 -3.93 -10.19 -4.80
CA MET A 41 -3.13 -11.39 -4.99
C MET A 41 -2.30 -11.23 -6.26
N THR A 42 -1.03 -11.57 -6.20
CA THR A 42 -0.15 -11.53 -7.37
C THR A 42 -0.37 -12.76 -8.26
N VAL A 43 -0.59 -12.54 -9.54
CA VAL A 43 -0.82 -13.64 -10.50
C VAL A 43 0.51 -14.24 -10.97
N GLN A 44 1.56 -13.44 -11.01
CA GLN A 44 2.89 -13.84 -11.49
C GLN A 44 3.99 -13.19 -10.64
N LYS A 45 5.22 -13.71 -10.78
CA LYS A 45 6.37 -13.12 -10.11
C LYS A 45 6.62 -11.70 -10.61
N GLY A 46 6.99 -10.83 -9.68
CA GLY A 46 7.28 -9.43 -9.97
C GLY A 46 7.89 -8.72 -8.79
N LYS A 47 7.76 -7.41 -8.79
CA LYS A 47 8.09 -6.56 -7.64
C LYS A 47 7.14 -5.38 -7.54
N LEU A 48 6.91 -4.89 -6.34
CA LEU A 48 6.25 -3.60 -6.12
C LEU A 48 7.25 -2.49 -6.48
N VAL A 49 6.88 -1.61 -7.41
CA VAL A 49 7.73 -0.50 -7.88
C VAL A 49 7.27 0.85 -7.38
N LYS A 50 5.96 1.00 -7.08
CA LYS A 50 5.39 2.19 -6.44
C LYS A 50 4.14 1.82 -5.67
N ALA A 51 3.89 2.59 -4.61
CA ALA A 51 2.66 2.51 -3.85
C ALA A 51 2.20 3.93 -3.49
N TYR A 52 0.90 4.21 -3.58
CA TYR A 52 0.31 5.50 -3.22
C TYR A 52 -0.95 5.29 -2.40
N TYR A 53 -1.20 6.21 -1.50
CA TYR A 53 -2.50 6.39 -0.88
C TYR A 53 -3.10 7.72 -1.34
N VAL A 54 -4.33 7.70 -1.81
CA VAL A 54 -5.08 8.90 -2.22
C VAL A 54 -6.19 9.13 -1.22
N PRO A 55 -6.01 10.01 -0.21
CA PRO A 55 -7.00 10.25 0.82
C PRO A 55 -8.20 11.03 0.27
N ALA A 56 -9.43 10.66 0.66
CA ALA A 56 -10.64 11.43 0.32
C ALA A 56 -10.83 12.68 1.19
N GLY A 57 -10.05 12.83 2.25
CA GLY A 57 -10.05 13.99 3.14
C GLY A 57 -8.64 14.37 3.55
N ALA A 58 -8.47 15.59 4.05
CA ALA A 58 -7.18 16.06 4.56
C ALA A 58 -6.81 15.34 5.87
N VAL A 59 -5.51 15.16 6.10
CA VAL A 59 -4.95 14.63 7.34
C VAL A 59 -3.96 15.63 7.91
N THR A 60 -4.16 16.03 9.16
CA THR A 60 -3.20 16.85 9.90
C THR A 60 -2.19 15.94 10.57
N ALA A 61 -0.93 16.13 10.25
CA ALA A 61 0.18 15.36 10.82
C ALA A 61 0.42 15.73 12.29
N HIS A 62 0.91 14.76 13.06
CA HIS A 62 1.28 14.97 14.45
C HIS A 62 2.35 13.98 14.90
N ASP A 63 3.35 14.42 15.65
CA ASP A 63 4.48 13.55 16.04
C ASP A 63 4.14 12.53 17.14
N THR A 64 3.11 12.78 17.94
CA THR A 64 2.65 11.85 18.98
C THR A 64 1.44 11.05 18.51
N ASN A 65 0.42 11.74 17.99
CA ASN A 65 -0.84 11.14 17.53
C ASN A 65 -0.79 10.94 16.01
N TYR A 66 -0.29 9.82 15.56
CA TYR A 66 -0.11 9.55 14.13
C TYR A 66 -0.70 8.18 13.75
N ALA A 67 -0.83 7.97 12.46
CA ALA A 67 -1.15 6.68 11.89
C ALA A 67 -0.01 6.23 10.96
N THR A 68 0.17 4.92 10.87
CA THR A 68 1.10 4.28 9.94
C THR A 68 0.31 3.36 9.03
N ILE A 69 0.47 3.53 7.72
CA ILE A 69 0.00 2.59 6.71
C ILE A 69 1.14 1.63 6.41
N THR A 70 0.85 0.35 6.45
CA THR A 70 1.79 -0.72 6.10
C THR A 70 1.19 -1.60 5.02
N ILE A 71 1.93 -1.81 3.95
CA ILE A 71 1.64 -2.80 2.92
C ILE A 71 2.56 -3.98 3.17
N SER A 72 1.99 -5.16 3.33
CA SER A 72 2.74 -6.39 3.53
C SER A 72 2.40 -7.41 2.46
N ARG A 73 3.34 -8.30 2.19
CA ARG A 73 3.09 -9.52 1.41
C ARG A 73 3.09 -10.72 2.32
N TYR A 74 2.22 -11.65 2.02
CA TYR A 74 2.28 -13.03 2.51
C TYR A 74 2.73 -13.94 1.38
N THR A 75 3.48 -14.99 1.70
CA THR A 75 3.80 -16.04 0.72
C THR A 75 2.52 -16.69 0.19
N ALA A 76 2.60 -17.36 -0.96
CA ALA A 76 1.45 -18.06 -1.56
C ALA A 76 0.82 -19.09 -0.60
N ALA A 77 1.60 -19.65 0.33
CA ALA A 77 1.12 -20.56 1.38
C ALA A 77 0.55 -19.83 2.61
N GLY A 78 0.54 -18.49 2.64
CA GLY A 78 0.04 -17.69 3.77
C GLY A 78 0.97 -17.67 4.99
N GLY A 79 2.20 -18.18 4.87
CA GLY A 79 3.08 -18.41 6.03
C GLY A 79 3.83 -17.17 6.52
N SER A 80 4.63 -16.56 5.68
CA SER A 80 5.53 -15.46 6.09
C SER A 80 5.00 -14.11 5.66
N LYS A 81 4.89 -13.18 6.64
CA LYS A 81 4.55 -11.77 6.41
C LYS A 81 5.84 -10.95 6.24
N THR A 82 5.92 -10.15 5.20
CA THR A 82 7.03 -9.22 4.94
C THR A 82 6.47 -7.85 4.57
N THR A 83 6.90 -6.79 5.23
CA THR A 83 6.57 -5.42 4.86
C THR A 83 7.25 -5.06 3.54
N VAL A 84 6.48 -4.60 2.56
CA VAL A 84 6.98 -4.16 1.24
C VAL A 84 6.89 -2.65 1.05
N ALA A 85 6.04 -1.95 1.80
CA ALA A 85 5.96 -0.49 1.81
C ALA A 85 5.34 0.01 3.12
N SER A 86 5.74 1.21 3.57
CA SER A 86 5.17 1.83 4.77
C SER A 86 5.28 3.36 4.71
N ILE A 87 4.30 4.04 5.31
CA ILE A 87 4.30 5.49 5.48
C ILE A 87 3.64 5.87 6.81
N THR A 88 4.09 6.95 7.42
CA THR A 88 3.50 7.48 8.65
C THR A 88 3.12 8.94 8.48
N THR A 89 2.02 9.36 9.13
CA THR A 89 1.53 10.75 9.15
C THR A 89 2.28 11.62 10.17
N LYS A 90 3.49 11.25 10.60
CA LYS A 90 4.33 12.11 11.43
C LYS A 90 4.76 13.37 10.69
N ILE A 91 5.00 14.45 11.44
CA ILE A 91 5.69 15.64 10.94
C ILE A 91 7.18 15.33 10.80
N THR A 92 7.80 14.90 11.89
CA THR A 92 9.23 14.57 11.94
C THR A 92 9.49 13.14 11.50
N GLY A 93 10.24 12.98 10.42
CA GLY A 93 10.56 11.66 9.87
C GLY A 93 9.37 10.92 9.26
N GLY A 94 8.29 11.62 8.95
CA GLY A 94 7.10 11.10 8.29
C GLY A 94 6.73 11.90 7.04
N SER A 95 5.52 11.70 6.55
CA SER A 95 5.03 12.35 5.31
C SER A 95 4.42 13.73 5.53
N GLY A 96 4.26 14.17 6.77
CA GLY A 96 3.61 15.44 7.07
C GLY A 96 2.10 15.45 6.81
N ASN A 97 1.54 16.63 6.58
CA ASN A 97 0.13 16.82 6.28
C ASN A 97 -0.25 16.24 4.91
N TRP A 98 -1.44 15.66 4.82
CA TRP A 98 -2.00 15.19 3.55
C TRP A 98 -3.15 16.07 3.11
N THR A 99 -3.20 16.35 1.81
CA THR A 99 -4.29 17.09 1.19
C THR A 99 -5.28 16.11 0.55
N ALA A 100 -6.56 16.41 0.66
CA ALA A 100 -7.61 15.59 0.04
C ALA A 100 -7.36 15.44 -1.47
N PHE A 101 -7.54 14.22 -1.98
CA PHE A 101 -7.38 13.83 -3.39
C PHE A 101 -5.98 14.02 -3.98
N VAL A 102 -4.97 14.30 -3.15
CA VAL A 102 -3.56 14.35 -3.57
C VAL A 102 -2.90 13.03 -3.23
N PRO A 103 -2.33 12.30 -4.22
CA PRO A 103 -1.62 11.06 -3.97
C PRO A 103 -0.42 11.27 -3.04
N VAL A 104 -0.33 10.45 -2.02
CA VAL A 104 0.82 10.39 -1.10
C VAL A 104 1.60 9.13 -1.40
N GLU A 105 2.87 9.26 -1.77
CA GLU A 105 3.73 8.11 -2.08
C GLU A 105 4.10 7.36 -0.80
N ILE A 106 3.85 6.05 -0.78
CA ILE A 106 4.21 5.16 0.32
C ILE A 106 5.64 4.67 0.08
N THR A 107 6.52 4.88 1.04
CA THR A 107 7.93 4.50 0.94
C THR A 107 8.08 2.99 0.82
N LEU A 108 8.77 2.54 -0.22
CA LEU A 108 9.05 1.12 -0.44
C LEU A 108 10.12 0.62 0.52
N ALA A 109 9.97 -0.62 0.97
CA ALA A 109 11.01 -1.35 1.67
C ALA A 109 12.14 -1.77 0.70
N THR A 110 13.27 -2.24 1.24
CA THR A 110 14.39 -2.74 0.43
C THR A 110 14.00 -3.98 -0.38
N ASP A 111 13.23 -4.88 0.23
CA ASP A 111 12.73 -6.08 -0.45
C ASP A 111 11.26 -5.88 -0.86
N THR A 112 11.04 -5.66 -2.15
CA THR A 112 9.72 -5.49 -2.77
C THR A 112 9.36 -6.64 -3.72
N ALA A 113 10.12 -7.74 -3.70
CA ALA A 113 9.86 -8.89 -4.55
C ALA A 113 8.48 -9.51 -4.24
N LEU A 114 7.79 -9.96 -5.25
CA LEU A 114 6.47 -10.59 -5.18
C LEU A 114 6.51 -11.94 -5.87
N GLU A 115 6.12 -12.98 -5.16
CA GLU A 115 5.97 -14.32 -5.74
C GLU A 115 4.60 -14.47 -6.39
N ALA A 116 4.48 -15.39 -7.32
CA ALA A 116 3.17 -15.78 -7.86
C ALA A 116 2.31 -16.37 -6.73
N GLY A 117 1.07 -15.93 -6.61
CA GLY A 117 0.14 -16.34 -5.55
C GLY A 117 0.34 -15.62 -4.21
N ALA A 118 1.31 -14.69 -4.10
CA ALA A 118 1.47 -13.91 -2.87
C ALA A 118 0.26 -13.00 -2.63
N CYS A 119 -0.20 -12.93 -1.38
CA CYS A 119 -1.26 -12.02 -0.97
C CYS A 119 -0.65 -10.71 -0.48
N LEU A 120 -1.13 -9.58 -1.02
CA LEU A 120 -0.83 -8.25 -0.50
C LEU A 120 -1.90 -7.83 0.48
N THR A 121 -1.47 -7.29 1.61
CA THR A 121 -2.34 -6.79 2.66
C THR A 121 -2.08 -5.32 2.95
N TYR A 122 -3.09 -4.67 3.49
CA TYR A 122 -3.07 -3.29 3.95
C TYR A 122 -3.43 -3.27 5.44
N GLU A 123 -2.63 -2.57 6.22
CA GLU A 123 -2.81 -2.42 7.66
C GLU A 123 -2.63 -0.96 8.05
N ILE A 124 -3.45 -0.48 8.98
CA ILE A 124 -3.29 0.81 9.63
C ILE A 124 -3.00 0.58 11.11
N ALA A 125 -1.89 1.10 11.59
CA ALA A 125 -1.58 1.18 13.01
C ALA A 125 -1.64 2.64 13.47
N LYS A 126 -2.16 2.88 14.67
CA LYS A 126 -2.25 4.19 15.29
C LYS A 126 -1.36 4.26 16.53
N ALA A 127 -0.71 5.40 16.73
CA ALA A 127 0.07 5.71 17.92
C ALA A 127 -0.69 6.69 18.82
N ALA A 128 -0.64 6.47 20.12
CA ALA A 128 -1.34 7.23 21.15
C ALA A 128 -2.85 7.39 20.83
N SER A 129 -3.38 8.61 20.80
CA SER A 129 -4.78 8.86 20.38
C SER A 129 -4.98 8.63 18.88
N GLY A 130 -3.88 8.49 18.12
CA GLY A 130 -3.91 8.31 16.68
C GLY A 130 -4.43 9.54 15.93
N VAL A 131 -4.49 9.41 14.62
CA VAL A 131 -5.18 10.34 13.73
C VAL A 131 -6.18 9.54 12.90
N GLN A 132 -7.36 10.10 12.70
CA GLN A 132 -8.32 9.48 11.81
C GLN A 132 -7.81 9.58 10.36
N LEU A 133 -7.64 8.44 9.71
CA LEU A 133 -7.39 8.42 8.27
C LEU A 133 -8.72 8.41 7.53
N PRO A 134 -8.94 9.35 6.61
CA PRO A 134 -10.14 9.33 5.78
C PRO A 134 -10.12 8.11 4.87
N ALA A 135 -11.29 7.71 4.40
CA ALA A 135 -11.39 6.76 3.30
C ALA A 135 -10.53 7.24 2.12
N GLY A 136 -10.06 6.33 1.31
CA GLY A 136 -9.19 6.66 0.18
C GLY A 136 -8.98 5.47 -0.74
N SER A 137 -8.13 5.67 -1.72
CA SER A 137 -7.72 4.62 -2.66
C SER A 137 -6.27 4.26 -2.45
N LEU A 138 -5.98 2.97 -2.40
CA LEU A 138 -4.62 2.44 -2.43
C LEU A 138 -4.28 2.09 -3.88
N VAL A 139 -3.18 2.62 -4.39
CA VAL A 139 -2.68 2.36 -5.74
C VAL A 139 -1.34 1.65 -5.63
N LEU A 140 -1.27 0.42 -6.13
CA LEU A 140 -0.06 -0.39 -6.14
C LEU A 140 0.39 -0.60 -7.59
N ILE A 141 1.62 -0.25 -7.90
CA ILE A 141 2.22 -0.43 -9.24
C ILE A 141 3.26 -1.53 -9.13
N THR A 142 3.07 -2.58 -9.90
CA THR A 142 3.97 -3.72 -9.95
C THR A 142 4.66 -3.82 -11.30
N SER A 143 5.84 -4.40 -11.34
CA SER A 143 6.51 -4.81 -12.57
C SER A 143 6.72 -6.32 -12.57
N ASP A 144 6.72 -6.91 -13.76
CA ASP A 144 7.08 -8.31 -13.91
C ASP A 144 8.55 -8.55 -13.55
N ALA A 145 8.85 -9.69 -12.94
CA ALA A 145 10.20 -10.19 -12.85
C ALA A 145 10.60 -10.72 -14.24
N ARG A 146 11.60 -10.09 -14.81
CA ARG A 146 12.28 -10.61 -16.00
C ARG A 146 13.48 -11.44 -15.57
#